data_8a9f76cfa3ad39b7f665b4ef5b515d54
#
_entry.id   8a9f76cfa3ad39b7f665b4ef5b515d54
#
_cell.length_a   1.000
_cell.length_b   1.000
_cell.length_c   1.000
_cell.angle_alpha   90.00
_cell.angle_beta   90.00
_cell.angle_gamma   90.00
#
_symmetry.space_group_name_H-M   'P 1'
#
loop_
_entity.id
_entity.type
_entity.pdbx_description
1 polymer ?
#
loop_
_entity_poly.entity_id
_entity_poly.type
_entity_poly.pdbx_seq_one_letter_code
_entity_poly.pdbx_strand_id
1 'polypeptide(L)'
;MALKKTVTLHNVASLGPDRLAAILVDLAEADAEVKRRLRLELAAQVGGDSIAAEIGKRITALRKARSFVDWQKRRDFVKDLDLQRAMIVDRVAQTHTDLALDLMWRFMELAEPVINRVDDSNGSVGDVFQSACEDLGAIAAKARPDPVGLADQVFTALSANDYGVFDGLVKAMIPALGDTGAAHLKNRLAQALADRPRKAGGRDLHASVVRSALQDVADGQTDVDAYIALVPVQDRSRPQMGAEIGRRLLAAGRTIEALAALESARPNKRTEQAGHNADFYLSGSGDAGAWEEVYIEALDAAGREEQAQQLRWAAFEERLSAVRLRAYLKKLPDFEDVEAEERAMRHALEFRSFPAALDFLRGWPDQARAARLVLTRAAEIDGNLYYLLDPAAQLIEGKHPLAATLLRRAMIEDTLNGAKSSRYKHAARHLLECLSLASSIQDFGTFETHETFASRLHAKHGRKTGFWAQVAESSRS
;
A
#
# COMPACT_ATOMS: atom_id res chain seq x y z
N MET A 1 -20.02 24.70 33.81
CA MET A 1 -19.30 23.89 32.76
C MET A 1 -20.33 23.33 31.83
N ALA A 2 -20.29 23.68 30.55
CA ALA A 2 -21.22 23.11 29.56
C ALA A 2 -20.90 21.63 29.39
N LEU A 3 -21.90 20.75 29.61
CA LEU A 3 -21.81 19.31 29.36
C LEU A 3 -21.45 19.07 27.91
N LYS A 4 -20.25 18.55 27.65
CA LYS A 4 -19.79 18.18 26.30
C LYS A 4 -20.62 16.99 25.83
N LYS A 5 -21.56 17.21 24.90
CA LYS A 5 -22.44 16.17 24.32
C LYS A 5 -21.77 15.24 23.31
N THR A 6 -20.49 15.50 22.97
CA THR A 6 -19.76 14.71 21.97
C THR A 6 -19.31 13.37 22.57
N VAL A 7 -19.57 12.28 21.87
CA VAL A 7 -19.16 10.94 22.28
C VAL A 7 -17.65 10.80 22.06
N THR A 8 -16.88 11.01 23.13
CA THR A 8 -15.43 10.80 23.19
C THR A 8 -15.09 9.92 24.38
N LEU A 9 -13.93 9.23 24.33
CA LEU A 9 -13.47 8.37 25.43
C LEU A 9 -13.49 9.09 26.77
N HIS A 10 -12.99 10.33 26.81
CA HIS A 10 -12.96 11.17 28.01
C HIS A 10 -14.37 11.50 28.55
N ASN A 11 -15.29 11.92 27.68
CA ASN A 11 -16.64 12.28 28.10
C ASN A 11 -17.44 11.05 28.52
N VAL A 12 -17.24 9.89 27.87
CA VAL A 12 -17.87 8.62 28.22
C VAL A 12 -17.33 8.13 29.56
N ALA A 13 -16.02 8.15 29.78
CA ALA A 13 -15.42 7.76 31.07
C ALA A 13 -15.91 8.61 32.26
N SER A 14 -16.30 9.87 32.02
CA SER A 14 -16.84 10.75 33.08
C SER A 14 -18.23 10.34 33.58
N LEU A 15 -18.91 9.40 32.94
CA LEU A 15 -20.21 8.86 33.42
C LEU A 15 -20.08 7.98 34.66
N GLY A 16 -18.88 7.50 34.95
CA GLY A 16 -18.60 6.58 36.05
C GLY A 16 -18.90 5.12 35.73
N PRO A 17 -18.29 4.17 36.48
CA PRO A 17 -18.33 2.76 36.16
C PRO A 17 -19.74 2.15 36.18
N ASP A 18 -20.58 2.48 37.18
CA ASP A 18 -21.91 1.90 37.33
C ASP A 18 -22.84 2.30 36.16
N ARG A 19 -22.79 3.57 35.76
CA ARG A 19 -23.59 4.06 34.61
C ARG A 19 -23.13 3.47 33.30
N LEU A 20 -21.79 3.33 33.12
CA LEU A 20 -21.22 2.66 31.96
C LEU A 20 -21.60 1.19 31.90
N ALA A 21 -21.55 0.47 33.04
CA ALA A 21 -21.96 -0.92 33.11
C ALA A 21 -23.43 -1.12 32.72
N ALA A 22 -24.34 -0.28 33.23
CA ALA A 22 -25.76 -0.32 32.88
C ALA A 22 -25.96 -0.12 31.35
N ILE A 23 -25.32 0.91 30.77
CA ILE A 23 -25.43 1.20 29.31
C ILE A 23 -24.87 0.03 28.49
N LEU A 24 -23.76 -0.56 28.92
CA LEU A 24 -23.14 -1.70 28.19
C LEU A 24 -24.02 -2.96 28.26
N VAL A 25 -24.71 -3.21 29.38
CA VAL A 25 -25.65 -4.33 29.53
C VAL A 25 -26.86 -4.12 28.62
N ASP A 26 -27.46 -2.91 28.64
CA ASP A 26 -28.59 -2.57 27.76
C ASP A 26 -28.21 -2.74 26.27
N LEU A 27 -27.01 -2.28 25.86
CA LEU A 27 -26.49 -2.47 24.51
C LEU A 27 -26.28 -3.95 24.17
N ALA A 28 -25.79 -4.76 25.12
CA ALA A 28 -25.57 -6.18 24.94
C ALA A 28 -26.85 -7.01 24.85
N GLU A 29 -27.96 -6.50 25.41
CA GLU A 29 -29.29 -7.12 25.24
C GLU A 29 -29.83 -6.91 23.83
N ALA A 30 -29.56 -5.74 23.24
CA ALA A 30 -30.01 -5.38 21.90
C ALA A 30 -29.06 -5.91 20.79
N ASP A 31 -27.77 -6.08 21.07
CA ASP A 31 -26.74 -6.43 20.10
C ASP A 31 -25.91 -7.64 20.54
N ALA A 32 -26.04 -8.73 19.77
CA ALA A 32 -25.33 -9.99 20.04
C ALA A 32 -23.78 -9.85 19.88
N GLU A 33 -23.28 -8.89 19.10
CA GLU A 33 -21.86 -8.62 18.93
C GLU A 33 -21.30 -7.94 20.20
N VAL A 34 -21.96 -6.90 20.68
CA VAL A 34 -21.62 -6.26 21.95
C VAL A 34 -21.61 -7.28 23.09
N LYS A 35 -22.61 -8.15 23.15
CA LYS A 35 -22.70 -9.24 24.14
C LYS A 35 -21.52 -10.19 24.08
N ARG A 36 -21.11 -10.60 22.87
CA ARG A 36 -19.93 -11.46 22.68
C ARG A 36 -18.66 -10.76 23.13
N ARG A 37 -18.46 -9.49 22.75
CA ARG A 37 -17.28 -8.72 23.13
C ARG A 37 -17.17 -8.57 24.65
N LEU A 38 -18.26 -8.22 25.33
CA LEU A 38 -18.27 -8.12 26.78
C LEU A 38 -17.96 -9.47 27.46
N ARG A 39 -18.48 -10.59 26.95
CA ARG A 39 -18.15 -11.92 27.46
C ARG A 39 -16.65 -12.25 27.33
N LEU A 40 -16.03 -11.90 26.21
CA LEU A 40 -14.59 -12.08 26.03
C LEU A 40 -13.78 -11.24 27.00
N GLU A 41 -14.15 -9.97 27.21
CA GLU A 41 -13.47 -9.10 28.17
C GLU A 41 -13.63 -9.60 29.61
N LEU A 42 -14.82 -10.06 30.00
CA LEU A 42 -15.06 -10.66 31.31
C LEU A 42 -14.28 -11.97 31.49
N ALA A 43 -14.23 -12.83 30.46
CA ALA A 43 -13.46 -14.06 30.49
C ALA A 43 -11.94 -13.76 30.61
N ALA A 44 -11.46 -12.69 29.97
CA ALA A 44 -10.06 -12.26 30.08
C ALA A 44 -9.68 -11.83 31.52
N GLN A 45 -10.61 -11.28 32.29
CA GLN A 45 -10.39 -10.95 33.72
C GLN A 45 -10.29 -12.20 34.59
N VAL A 46 -10.98 -13.28 34.22
CA VAL A 46 -10.92 -14.55 34.96
C VAL A 46 -9.61 -15.28 34.72
N GLY A 47 -9.04 -15.18 33.52
CA GLY A 47 -7.75 -15.79 33.20
C GLY A 47 -7.68 -16.34 31.78
N GLY A 48 -6.44 -16.72 31.37
CA GLY A 48 -6.15 -17.16 29.99
C GLY A 48 -6.97 -18.37 29.53
N ASP A 49 -7.19 -19.35 30.41
CA ASP A 49 -7.99 -20.53 30.07
C ASP A 49 -9.44 -20.21 29.82
N SER A 50 -10.03 -19.26 30.57
CA SER A 50 -11.42 -18.85 30.39
C SER A 50 -11.66 -18.14 29.06
N ILE A 51 -10.80 -17.20 28.71
CA ILE A 51 -10.90 -16.51 27.41
C ILE A 51 -10.62 -17.46 26.25
N ALA A 52 -9.65 -18.39 26.39
CA ALA A 52 -9.36 -19.39 25.38
C ALA A 52 -10.56 -20.31 25.11
N ALA A 53 -11.28 -20.71 26.16
CA ALA A 53 -12.50 -21.50 26.03
C ALA A 53 -13.60 -20.76 25.28
N GLU A 54 -13.82 -19.47 25.53
CA GLU A 54 -14.82 -18.66 24.81
C GLU A 54 -14.44 -18.46 23.33
N ILE A 55 -13.17 -18.18 23.04
CA ILE A 55 -12.65 -18.10 21.66
C ILE A 55 -12.84 -19.44 20.94
N GLY A 56 -12.47 -20.56 21.58
CA GLY A 56 -12.63 -21.91 21.03
C GLY A 56 -14.10 -22.26 20.69
N LYS A 57 -15.05 -21.85 21.55
CA LYS A 57 -16.49 -21.97 21.25
C LYS A 57 -16.88 -21.16 20.00
N ARG A 58 -16.35 -19.92 19.87
CA ARG A 58 -16.63 -19.07 18.70
C ARG A 58 -16.05 -19.66 17.43
N ILE A 59 -14.81 -20.09 17.43
CA ILE A 59 -14.17 -20.80 16.32
C ILE A 59 -15.01 -22.00 15.89
N THR A 60 -15.44 -22.81 16.83
CA THR A 60 -16.30 -23.98 16.54
C THR A 60 -17.63 -23.59 15.93
N ALA A 61 -18.26 -22.51 16.41
CA ALA A 61 -19.52 -21.99 15.85
C ALA A 61 -19.33 -21.47 14.44
N LEU A 62 -18.25 -20.73 14.16
CA LEU A 62 -17.91 -20.22 12.84
C LEU A 62 -17.65 -21.36 11.84
N ARG A 63 -16.97 -22.42 12.26
CA ARG A 63 -16.69 -23.62 11.43
C ARG A 63 -17.98 -24.36 11.04
N LYS A 64 -18.96 -24.42 11.95
CA LYS A 64 -20.25 -25.11 11.72
C LYS A 64 -21.27 -24.27 10.93
N ALA A 65 -21.10 -22.97 10.88
CA ALA A 65 -22.03 -22.07 10.22
C ALA A 65 -22.08 -22.33 8.71
N ARG A 66 -23.29 -22.34 8.13
CA ARG A 66 -23.55 -22.58 6.70
C ARG A 66 -24.20 -21.39 6.00
N SER A 67 -24.69 -20.40 6.76
CA SER A 67 -25.36 -19.24 6.19
C SER A 67 -24.38 -18.38 5.41
N PHE A 68 -24.81 -17.92 4.23
CA PHE A 68 -24.04 -16.98 3.44
C PHE A 68 -24.01 -15.59 4.09
N VAL A 69 -22.88 -14.93 4.05
CA VAL A 69 -22.67 -13.56 4.54
C VAL A 69 -22.52 -12.65 3.33
N ASP A 70 -23.55 -11.83 3.08
CA ASP A 70 -23.57 -10.86 2.01
C ASP A 70 -22.68 -9.65 2.30
N TRP A 71 -22.47 -8.79 1.29
CA TRP A 71 -21.64 -7.61 1.39
C TRP A 71 -22.08 -6.61 2.48
N GLN A 72 -23.38 -6.58 2.85
CA GLN A 72 -23.92 -5.68 3.88
C GLN A 72 -23.49 -6.10 5.28
N LYS A 73 -23.44 -7.42 5.52
CA LYS A 73 -23.06 -8.02 6.81
C LYS A 73 -21.55 -8.29 6.91
N ARG A 74 -20.82 -8.21 5.79
CA ARG A 74 -19.38 -8.51 5.74
C ARG A 74 -18.57 -7.69 6.72
N ARG A 75 -18.82 -6.38 6.83
CA ARG A 75 -18.06 -5.48 7.70
C ARG A 75 -18.09 -5.93 9.16
N ASP A 76 -19.24 -6.30 9.68
CA ASP A 76 -19.38 -6.73 11.07
C ASP A 76 -18.83 -8.14 11.27
N PHE A 77 -18.96 -9.00 10.25
CA PHE A 77 -18.37 -10.32 10.26
C PHE A 77 -16.81 -10.25 10.30
N VAL A 78 -16.19 -9.38 9.51
CA VAL A 78 -14.74 -9.14 9.50
C VAL A 78 -14.26 -8.64 10.86
N LYS A 79 -15.00 -7.70 11.47
CA LYS A 79 -14.69 -7.23 12.84
C LYS A 79 -14.75 -8.35 13.88
N ASP A 80 -15.73 -9.25 13.79
CA ASP A 80 -15.84 -10.38 14.71
C ASP A 80 -14.68 -11.36 14.52
N LEU A 81 -14.27 -11.65 13.28
CA LEU A 81 -13.09 -12.46 13.00
C LEU A 81 -11.81 -11.80 13.56
N ASP A 82 -11.59 -10.54 13.25
CA ASP A 82 -10.39 -9.83 13.71
C ASP A 82 -10.36 -9.68 15.24
N LEU A 83 -11.52 -9.52 15.89
CA LEU A 83 -11.62 -9.54 17.34
C LEU A 83 -11.13 -10.88 17.92
N GLN A 84 -11.53 -12.02 17.34
CA GLN A 84 -11.06 -13.32 17.82
C GLN A 84 -9.54 -13.45 17.67
N ARG A 85 -8.99 -13.06 16.54
CA ARG A 85 -7.54 -13.01 16.27
C ARG A 85 -6.82 -12.14 17.30
N ALA A 86 -7.27 -10.90 17.46
CA ALA A 86 -6.66 -9.94 18.39
C ALA A 86 -6.71 -10.44 19.84
N MET A 87 -7.79 -11.08 20.28
CA MET A 87 -7.89 -11.62 21.64
C MET A 87 -6.96 -12.80 21.87
N ILE A 88 -6.66 -13.61 20.84
CA ILE A 88 -5.63 -14.66 20.95
C ILE A 88 -4.26 -14.01 21.18
N VAL A 89 -3.92 -12.98 20.39
CA VAL A 89 -2.61 -12.29 20.45
C VAL A 89 -2.45 -11.47 21.74
N ASP A 90 -3.43 -10.65 22.05
CA ASP A 90 -3.33 -9.61 23.08
C ASP A 90 -3.60 -10.13 24.49
N ARG A 91 -4.32 -11.25 24.61
CA ARG A 91 -4.73 -11.79 25.92
C ARG A 91 -4.19 -13.18 26.18
N VAL A 92 -4.50 -14.15 25.30
CA VAL A 92 -4.09 -15.55 25.54
C VAL A 92 -2.58 -15.72 25.43
N ALA A 93 -1.96 -15.17 24.37
CA ALA A 93 -0.52 -15.30 24.14
C ALA A 93 0.37 -14.59 25.18
N GLN A 94 -0.20 -13.68 25.99
CA GLN A 94 0.55 -13.01 27.05
C GLN A 94 0.76 -13.91 28.27
N THR A 95 -0.10 -14.91 28.49
CA THR A 95 -0.07 -15.78 29.69
C THR A 95 0.11 -17.26 29.35
N HIS A 96 -0.41 -17.71 28.19
CA HIS A 96 -0.44 -19.14 27.80
C HIS A 96 -0.09 -19.26 26.31
N THR A 97 1.21 -19.18 25.97
CA THR A 97 1.68 -19.16 24.55
C THR A 97 1.34 -20.44 23.80
N ASP A 98 1.42 -21.61 24.44
CA ASP A 98 1.10 -22.90 23.82
C ASP A 98 -0.38 -23.00 23.46
N LEU A 99 -1.26 -22.54 24.36
CA LEU A 99 -2.69 -22.50 24.13
C LEU A 99 -3.06 -21.49 23.05
N ALA A 100 -2.37 -20.35 23.01
CA ALA A 100 -2.53 -19.34 21.95
C ALA A 100 -2.11 -19.91 20.59
N LEU A 101 -1.03 -20.69 20.54
CA LEU A 101 -0.58 -21.35 19.32
C LEU A 101 -1.62 -22.34 18.79
N ASP A 102 -2.17 -23.20 19.65
CA ASP A 102 -3.25 -24.13 19.27
C ASP A 102 -4.50 -23.38 18.76
N LEU A 103 -4.92 -22.34 19.47
CA LEU A 103 -6.08 -21.54 19.07
C LEU A 103 -5.86 -20.82 17.73
N MET A 104 -4.65 -20.31 17.47
CA MET A 104 -4.35 -19.62 16.21
C MET A 104 -4.32 -20.61 15.05
N TRP A 105 -3.78 -21.81 15.22
CA TRP A 105 -3.89 -22.87 14.21
C TRP A 105 -5.36 -23.20 13.89
N ARG A 106 -6.19 -23.40 14.92
CA ARG A 106 -7.63 -23.65 14.77
C ARG A 106 -8.37 -22.47 14.14
N PHE A 107 -7.92 -21.25 14.38
CA PHE A 107 -8.45 -20.06 13.73
C PHE A 107 -8.11 -20.05 12.24
N MET A 108 -6.87 -20.37 11.87
CA MET A 108 -6.45 -20.48 10.47
C MET A 108 -7.22 -21.56 9.68
N GLU A 109 -7.60 -22.67 10.34
CA GLU A 109 -8.45 -23.70 9.73
C GLU A 109 -9.87 -23.21 9.42
N LEU A 110 -10.28 -22.02 9.88
CA LEU A 110 -11.53 -21.39 9.48
C LEU A 110 -11.49 -20.78 8.06
N ALA A 111 -10.33 -20.59 7.48
CA ALA A 111 -10.18 -19.85 6.24
C ALA A 111 -11.03 -20.44 5.11
N GLU A 112 -10.90 -21.71 4.81
CA GLU A 112 -11.69 -22.39 3.79
C GLU A 112 -13.21 -22.31 4.04
N PRO A 113 -13.77 -22.78 5.19
CA PRO A 113 -15.22 -22.73 5.42
C PRO A 113 -15.78 -21.30 5.51
N VAL A 114 -14.95 -20.30 5.84
CA VAL A 114 -15.37 -18.91 5.90
C VAL A 114 -15.37 -18.29 4.51
N ILE A 115 -14.28 -18.39 3.76
CA ILE A 115 -14.15 -17.79 2.41
C ILE A 115 -15.22 -18.34 1.49
N ASN A 116 -15.54 -19.64 1.57
CA ASN A 116 -16.57 -20.28 0.75
C ASN A 116 -18.01 -19.77 0.96
N ARG A 117 -18.28 -19.03 2.05
CA ARG A 117 -19.62 -18.55 2.40
C ARG A 117 -19.72 -17.04 2.60
N VAL A 118 -18.68 -16.27 2.28
CA VAL A 118 -18.66 -14.81 2.42
C VAL A 118 -18.42 -14.18 1.07
N ASP A 119 -19.13 -13.09 0.76
CA ASP A 119 -18.79 -12.25 -0.37
C ASP A 119 -17.54 -11.42 -0.01
N ASP A 120 -16.36 -11.95 -0.29
CA ASP A 120 -15.06 -11.29 -0.04
C ASP A 120 -14.51 -10.59 -1.29
N SER A 121 -15.36 -10.00 -2.11
CA SER A 121 -14.96 -9.30 -3.34
C SER A 121 -13.95 -8.17 -3.15
N ASN A 122 -13.79 -7.66 -1.91
CA ASN A 122 -12.80 -6.64 -1.55
C ASN A 122 -11.58 -7.18 -0.78
N GLY A 123 -11.46 -8.50 -0.55
CA GLY A 123 -10.33 -9.14 0.11
C GLY A 123 -10.25 -8.99 1.64
N SER A 124 -11.21 -8.31 2.27
CA SER A 124 -11.11 -7.98 3.70
C SER A 124 -11.12 -9.18 4.66
N VAL A 125 -11.73 -10.30 4.26
CA VAL A 125 -11.67 -11.56 5.02
C VAL A 125 -10.30 -12.22 4.85
N GLY A 126 -9.78 -12.24 3.62
CA GLY A 126 -8.42 -12.70 3.30
C GLY A 126 -7.38 -11.95 4.12
N ASP A 127 -7.50 -10.63 4.24
CA ASP A 127 -6.57 -9.78 5.03
C ASP A 127 -6.51 -10.18 6.51
N VAL A 128 -7.64 -10.58 7.12
CA VAL A 128 -7.63 -11.07 8.51
C VAL A 128 -6.84 -12.37 8.65
N PHE A 129 -7.01 -13.31 7.72
CA PHE A 129 -6.25 -14.56 7.75
C PHE A 129 -4.77 -14.35 7.42
N GLN A 130 -4.44 -13.40 6.55
CA GLN A 130 -3.05 -13.02 6.28
C GLN A 130 -2.38 -12.46 7.55
N SER A 131 -3.07 -11.56 8.27
CA SER A 131 -2.58 -11.04 9.56
C SER A 131 -2.45 -12.15 10.61
N ALA A 132 -3.41 -13.10 10.64
CA ALA A 132 -3.34 -14.26 11.55
C ALA A 132 -2.16 -15.19 11.22
N CYS A 133 -1.76 -15.31 9.96
CA CYS A 133 -0.59 -16.06 9.54
C CYS A 133 0.71 -15.46 10.10
N GLU A 134 0.84 -14.13 10.08
CA GLU A 134 1.96 -13.40 10.68
C GLU A 134 1.98 -13.57 12.21
N ASP A 135 0.83 -13.40 12.86
CA ASP A 135 0.66 -13.59 14.32
C ASP A 135 1.01 -15.01 14.74
N LEU A 136 0.63 -16.02 13.96
CA LEU A 136 0.93 -17.42 14.21
C LEU A 136 2.44 -17.64 14.31
N GLY A 137 3.24 -17.04 13.40
CA GLY A 137 4.70 -17.07 13.47
C GLY A 137 5.26 -16.42 14.74
N ALA A 138 4.73 -15.25 15.12
CA ALA A 138 5.15 -14.54 16.32
C ALA A 138 4.80 -15.30 17.61
N ILE A 139 3.65 -15.97 17.66
CA ILE A 139 3.24 -16.82 18.79
C ILE A 139 4.12 -18.06 18.84
N ALA A 140 4.37 -18.75 17.73
CA ALA A 140 5.21 -19.94 17.65
C ALA A 140 6.64 -19.67 18.13
N ALA A 141 7.22 -18.51 17.77
CA ALA A 141 8.55 -18.11 18.23
C ALA A 141 8.63 -17.94 19.76
N LYS A 142 7.54 -17.54 20.41
CA LYS A 142 7.45 -17.42 21.88
C LYS A 142 7.15 -18.77 22.56
N ALA A 143 6.26 -19.57 21.98
CA ALA A 143 5.84 -20.87 22.50
C ALA A 143 6.96 -21.92 22.40
N ARG A 144 7.84 -21.82 21.41
CA ARG A 144 8.95 -22.74 21.14
C ARG A 144 8.51 -24.22 21.11
N PRO A 145 7.54 -24.56 20.23
CA PRO A 145 7.08 -25.94 20.10
C PRO A 145 8.21 -26.85 19.59
N ASP A 146 7.97 -28.18 19.61
CA ASP A 146 8.90 -29.11 18.95
C ASP A 146 9.11 -28.72 17.47
N PRO A 147 10.35 -28.43 17.04
CA PRO A 147 10.61 -27.92 15.70
C PRO A 147 10.21 -28.87 14.57
N VAL A 148 10.31 -30.18 14.79
CA VAL A 148 9.96 -31.20 13.81
C VAL A 148 8.43 -31.29 13.65
N GLY A 149 7.71 -31.32 14.77
CA GLY A 149 6.25 -31.31 14.78
C GLY A 149 5.69 -30.02 14.17
N LEU A 150 6.31 -28.87 14.46
CA LEU A 150 5.94 -27.58 13.83
C LEU A 150 6.16 -27.63 12.30
N ALA A 151 7.28 -28.17 11.85
CA ALA A 151 7.57 -28.29 10.42
C ALA A 151 6.55 -29.19 9.71
N ASP A 152 6.07 -30.25 10.34
CA ASP A 152 5.02 -31.12 9.82
C ASP A 152 3.66 -30.39 9.71
N GLN A 153 3.32 -29.56 10.70
CA GLN A 153 2.11 -28.73 10.66
C GLN A 153 2.19 -27.69 9.53
N VAL A 154 3.32 -27.00 9.40
CA VAL A 154 3.57 -26.03 8.32
C VAL A 154 3.45 -26.71 6.95
N PHE A 155 4.07 -27.86 6.77
CA PHE A 155 3.95 -28.62 5.52
C PHE A 155 2.51 -29.00 5.20
N THR A 156 1.75 -29.43 6.19
CA THR A 156 0.32 -29.79 6.03
C THR A 156 -0.51 -28.57 5.63
N ALA A 157 -0.29 -27.42 6.29
CA ALA A 157 -0.98 -26.16 5.99
C ALA A 157 -0.70 -25.69 4.54
N LEU A 158 0.57 -25.74 4.11
CA LEU A 158 0.95 -25.38 2.72
C LEU A 158 0.30 -26.30 1.69
N SER A 159 0.10 -27.59 2.02
CA SER A 159 -0.54 -28.56 1.13
C SER A 159 -2.04 -28.31 0.93
N ALA A 160 -2.68 -27.57 1.85
CA ALA A 160 -4.10 -27.19 1.83
C ALA A 160 -4.30 -25.69 1.54
N ASN A 161 -3.31 -25.00 0.93
CA ASN A 161 -3.33 -23.54 0.70
C ASN A 161 -4.05 -23.15 -0.60
N ASP A 162 -5.29 -23.55 -0.79
CA ASP A 162 -6.05 -23.29 -2.02
C ASP A 162 -6.43 -21.80 -2.19
N TYR A 163 -6.52 -21.04 -1.07
CA TYR A 163 -6.93 -19.64 -1.05
C TYR A 163 -5.77 -18.66 -0.81
N GLY A 164 -4.51 -19.12 -0.74
CA GLY A 164 -3.36 -18.27 -0.49
C GLY A 164 -3.25 -17.71 0.95
N VAL A 165 -4.07 -18.19 1.89
CA VAL A 165 -4.08 -17.69 3.28
C VAL A 165 -2.82 -18.05 4.07
N PHE A 166 -2.07 -19.05 3.61
CA PHE A 166 -0.79 -19.47 4.16
C PHE A 166 0.41 -18.95 3.35
N ASP A 167 0.19 -17.98 2.45
CA ASP A 167 1.30 -17.32 1.77
C ASP A 167 2.15 -16.56 2.80
N GLY A 168 3.46 -16.78 2.77
CA GLY A 168 4.38 -16.22 3.78
C GLY A 168 4.48 -17.00 5.10
N LEU A 169 3.71 -18.10 5.29
CA LEU A 169 3.76 -18.91 6.52
C LEU A 169 5.18 -19.40 6.83
N VAL A 170 5.92 -19.90 5.85
CA VAL A 170 7.28 -20.40 6.08
C VAL A 170 8.16 -19.28 6.61
N LYS A 171 8.14 -18.13 5.98
CA LYS A 171 8.91 -16.95 6.41
C LYS A 171 8.56 -16.55 7.85
N ALA A 172 7.28 -16.54 8.22
CA ALA A 172 6.83 -16.21 9.56
C ALA A 172 7.30 -17.26 10.60
N MET A 173 7.40 -18.55 10.21
CA MET A 173 7.75 -19.65 11.07
C MET A 173 9.26 -19.91 11.24
N ILE A 174 10.12 -19.37 10.39
CA ILE A 174 11.58 -19.56 10.44
C ILE A 174 12.15 -19.37 11.85
N PRO A 175 11.79 -18.30 12.62
CA PRO A 175 12.32 -18.11 13.97
C PRO A 175 11.95 -19.23 14.97
N ALA A 176 10.78 -19.86 14.77
CA ALA A 176 10.30 -20.94 15.63
C ALA A 176 10.82 -22.32 15.18
N LEU A 177 10.99 -22.52 13.87
CA LEU A 177 11.53 -23.75 13.28
C LEU A 177 13.00 -23.95 13.66
N GLY A 178 13.79 -22.87 13.73
CA GLY A 178 15.23 -22.97 13.88
C GLY A 178 15.88 -23.87 12.81
N ASP A 179 17.14 -24.22 12.98
CA ASP A 179 17.88 -25.02 11.99
C ASP A 179 17.29 -26.43 11.80
N THR A 180 16.87 -27.04 12.90
CA THR A 180 16.34 -28.43 12.89
C THR A 180 15.01 -28.52 12.14
N GLY A 181 14.05 -27.65 12.49
CA GLY A 181 12.73 -27.62 11.87
C GLY A 181 12.81 -27.17 10.41
N ALA A 182 13.65 -26.17 10.10
CA ALA A 182 13.87 -25.70 8.75
C ALA A 182 14.47 -26.81 7.84
N ALA A 183 15.46 -27.58 8.34
CA ALA A 183 16.03 -28.70 7.61
C ALA A 183 15.00 -29.81 7.38
N HIS A 184 14.17 -30.12 8.38
CA HIS A 184 13.10 -31.12 8.25
C HIS A 184 12.06 -30.66 7.22
N LEU A 185 11.60 -29.41 7.28
CA LEU A 185 10.65 -28.85 6.32
C LEU A 185 11.21 -28.85 4.89
N LYS A 186 12.49 -28.43 4.72
CA LYS A 186 13.20 -28.45 3.42
C LYS A 186 13.17 -29.84 2.81
N ASN A 187 13.50 -30.89 3.59
CA ASN A 187 13.51 -32.27 3.11
C ASN A 187 12.11 -32.72 2.68
N ARG A 188 11.06 -32.42 3.47
CA ARG A 188 9.68 -32.79 3.11
C ARG A 188 9.19 -32.07 1.85
N LEU A 189 9.48 -30.78 1.72
CA LEU A 189 9.12 -30.01 0.53
C LEU A 189 9.88 -30.49 -0.72
N ALA A 190 11.18 -30.80 -0.58
CA ALA A 190 11.99 -31.33 -1.67
C ALA A 190 11.47 -32.70 -2.15
N GLN A 191 11.11 -33.58 -1.22
CA GLN A 191 10.51 -34.86 -1.54
C GLN A 191 9.16 -34.70 -2.23
N ALA A 192 8.28 -33.83 -1.74
CA ALA A 192 6.99 -33.54 -2.37
C ALA A 192 7.12 -32.97 -3.78
N LEU A 193 8.18 -32.21 -4.06
CA LEU A 193 8.49 -31.73 -5.40
C LEU A 193 9.01 -32.83 -6.32
N ALA A 194 9.81 -33.79 -5.80
CA ALA A 194 10.40 -34.90 -6.54
C ALA A 194 9.37 -35.98 -6.90
N ASP A 195 8.47 -36.30 -5.97
CA ASP A 195 7.50 -37.42 -6.10
C ASP A 195 6.37 -37.14 -7.12
N ARG A 196 6.31 -35.93 -7.69
CA ARG A 196 5.24 -35.56 -8.60
C ARG A 196 5.51 -35.93 -10.06
N PRO A 197 4.52 -36.51 -10.77
CA PRO A 197 4.61 -36.69 -12.22
C PRO A 197 4.60 -35.29 -12.88
N ARG A 198 5.62 -35.02 -13.71
CA ARG A 198 5.70 -33.83 -14.56
C ARG A 198 4.49 -33.76 -15.48
N LYS A 199 3.50 -32.92 -15.19
CA LYS A 199 2.42 -32.60 -16.12
C LYS A 199 3.01 -31.79 -17.29
N ALA A 200 2.98 -32.32 -18.49
CA ALA A 200 3.35 -31.55 -19.66
C ALA A 200 2.31 -30.48 -19.96
N GLY A 201 2.73 -29.21 -19.99
CA GLY A 201 1.99 -28.08 -20.60
C GLY A 201 1.07 -27.23 -19.73
N GLY A 202 1.06 -27.34 -18.39
CA GLY A 202 0.25 -26.50 -17.52
C GLY A 202 1.07 -25.83 -16.40
N ARG A 203 0.61 -24.67 -15.88
CA ARG A 203 1.12 -24.13 -14.61
C ARG A 203 0.72 -25.08 -13.49
N ASP A 204 1.68 -25.74 -12.87
CA ASP A 204 1.46 -26.52 -11.65
C ASP A 204 1.52 -25.56 -10.45
N LEU A 205 0.34 -25.07 -10.03
CA LEU A 205 0.20 -24.13 -8.91
C LEU A 205 0.80 -24.71 -7.63
N HIS A 206 0.63 -26.01 -7.39
CA HIS A 206 1.17 -26.63 -6.18
C HIS A 206 2.72 -26.75 -6.23
N ALA A 207 3.32 -27.06 -7.37
CA ALA A 207 4.78 -27.02 -7.52
C ALA A 207 5.32 -25.59 -7.35
N SER A 208 4.53 -24.56 -7.70
CA SER A 208 4.86 -23.16 -7.44
C SER A 208 4.88 -22.85 -5.95
N VAL A 209 3.84 -23.26 -5.21
CA VAL A 209 3.75 -23.08 -3.75
C VAL A 209 4.91 -23.76 -3.03
N VAL A 210 5.18 -25.04 -3.37
CA VAL A 210 6.30 -25.81 -2.77
C VAL A 210 7.65 -25.13 -3.06
N ARG A 211 7.84 -24.63 -4.28
CA ARG A 211 9.07 -23.94 -4.66
C ARG A 211 9.24 -22.61 -3.92
N SER A 212 8.17 -21.83 -3.79
CA SER A 212 8.17 -20.61 -3.00
C SER A 212 8.50 -20.90 -1.54
N ALA A 213 7.90 -21.95 -0.96
CA ALA A 213 8.21 -22.38 0.40
C ALA A 213 9.68 -22.79 0.58
N LEU A 214 10.26 -23.50 -0.40
CA LEU A 214 11.69 -23.83 -0.38
C LEU A 214 12.57 -22.58 -0.49
N GLN A 215 12.16 -21.58 -1.27
CA GLN A 215 12.86 -20.31 -1.37
C GLN A 215 12.81 -19.55 -0.05
N ASP A 216 11.67 -19.53 0.66
CA ASP A 216 11.54 -18.93 1.97
C ASP A 216 12.44 -19.62 3.01
N VAL A 217 12.57 -20.97 2.95
CA VAL A 217 13.53 -21.72 3.80
C VAL A 217 14.97 -21.31 3.50
N ALA A 218 15.32 -21.21 2.22
CA ALA A 218 16.66 -20.80 1.80
C ALA A 218 16.98 -19.37 2.27
N ASP A 219 16.03 -18.44 2.15
CA ASP A 219 16.13 -17.07 2.67
C ASP A 219 16.33 -17.05 4.18
N GLY A 220 15.55 -17.84 4.92
CA GLY A 220 15.69 -17.96 6.37
C GLY A 220 17.04 -18.53 6.83
N GLN A 221 17.66 -19.35 5.99
CA GLN A 221 18.99 -19.90 6.20
C GLN A 221 20.13 -19.04 5.59
N THR A 222 19.78 -17.92 4.94
CA THR A 222 20.74 -17.09 4.17
C THR A 222 21.50 -17.86 3.09
N ASP A 223 20.90 -18.95 2.57
CA ASP A 223 21.49 -19.83 1.53
C ASP A 223 21.08 -19.31 0.14
N VAL A 224 21.86 -18.33 -0.35
CA VAL A 224 21.60 -17.66 -1.63
C VAL A 224 21.71 -18.64 -2.81
N ASP A 225 22.61 -19.61 -2.75
CA ASP A 225 22.80 -20.58 -3.84
C ASP A 225 21.62 -21.55 -3.93
N ALA A 226 21.10 -22.00 -2.79
CA ALA A 226 19.87 -22.80 -2.77
C ALA A 226 18.67 -21.99 -3.31
N TYR A 227 18.55 -20.70 -2.95
CA TYR A 227 17.51 -19.84 -3.51
C TYR A 227 17.60 -19.75 -5.03
N ILE A 228 18.78 -19.43 -5.57
CA ILE A 228 19.01 -19.31 -7.02
C ILE A 228 18.75 -20.62 -7.75
N ALA A 229 19.14 -21.77 -7.16
CA ALA A 229 18.90 -23.10 -7.74
C ALA A 229 17.40 -23.40 -7.92
N LEU A 230 16.54 -22.88 -7.04
CA LEU A 230 15.09 -23.03 -7.09
C LEU A 230 14.41 -22.12 -8.13
N VAL A 231 15.08 -21.06 -8.59
CA VAL A 231 14.55 -20.18 -9.65
C VAL A 231 14.71 -20.88 -11.02
N PRO A 232 13.61 -21.10 -11.77
CA PRO A 232 13.70 -21.65 -13.11
C PRO A 232 14.61 -20.82 -14.02
N VAL A 233 15.46 -21.50 -14.81
CA VAL A 233 16.48 -20.83 -15.64
C VAL A 233 15.87 -19.76 -16.55
N GLN A 234 14.71 -20.06 -17.16
CA GLN A 234 13.99 -19.12 -18.03
C GLN A 234 13.47 -17.87 -17.31
N ASP A 235 13.29 -17.92 -15.99
CA ASP A 235 12.76 -16.80 -15.21
C ASP A 235 13.89 -15.88 -14.68
N ARG A 236 15.13 -16.38 -14.62
CA ARG A 236 16.29 -15.63 -14.11
C ARG A 236 16.62 -14.37 -14.94
N SER A 237 16.25 -14.37 -16.22
CA SER A 237 16.42 -13.23 -17.13
C SER A 237 15.31 -12.17 -17.03
N ARG A 238 14.30 -12.35 -16.17
CA ARG A 238 13.27 -11.36 -15.94
C ARG A 238 13.80 -10.28 -14.99
N PRO A 239 13.57 -8.98 -15.26
CA PRO A 239 14.09 -7.89 -14.44
C PRO A 239 13.75 -8.01 -12.96
N GLN A 240 12.51 -8.34 -12.61
CA GLN A 240 12.08 -8.57 -11.24
C GLN A 240 12.90 -9.67 -10.55
N MET A 241 13.06 -10.81 -11.22
CA MET A 241 13.80 -11.94 -10.67
C MET A 241 15.31 -11.64 -10.56
N GLY A 242 15.87 -10.92 -11.54
CA GLY A 242 17.24 -10.42 -11.48
C GLY A 242 17.45 -9.50 -10.28
N ALA A 243 16.49 -8.61 -9.98
CA ALA A 243 16.51 -7.76 -8.79
C ALA A 243 16.46 -8.60 -7.49
N GLU A 244 15.58 -9.59 -7.43
CA GLU A 244 15.45 -10.49 -6.26
C GLU A 244 16.74 -11.28 -5.98
N ILE A 245 17.36 -11.84 -7.01
CA ILE A 245 18.65 -12.55 -6.94
C ILE A 245 19.76 -11.56 -6.58
N GLY A 246 19.82 -10.41 -7.26
CA GLY A 246 20.83 -9.38 -7.04
C GLY A 246 20.85 -8.85 -5.61
N ARG A 247 19.67 -8.59 -5.04
CA ARG A 247 19.51 -8.12 -3.65
C ARG A 247 20.08 -9.13 -2.63
N ARG A 248 19.81 -10.42 -2.83
CA ARG A 248 20.33 -11.49 -1.96
C ARG A 248 21.84 -11.66 -2.09
N LEU A 249 22.36 -11.60 -3.31
CA LEU A 249 23.80 -11.64 -3.55
C LEU A 249 24.52 -10.45 -2.92
N LEU A 250 23.95 -9.24 -3.00
CA LEU A 250 24.48 -8.05 -2.34
C LEU A 250 24.47 -8.20 -0.83
N ALA A 251 23.38 -8.67 -0.25
CA ALA A 251 23.29 -8.93 1.19
C ALA A 251 24.31 -9.96 1.67
N ALA A 252 24.68 -10.92 0.82
CA ALA A 252 25.75 -11.89 1.07
C ALA A 252 27.17 -11.37 0.75
N GLY A 253 27.33 -10.10 0.34
CA GLY A 253 28.63 -9.52 -0.04
C GLY A 253 29.16 -9.99 -1.40
N ARG A 254 28.36 -10.71 -2.21
CA ARG A 254 28.74 -11.29 -3.52
C ARG A 254 28.46 -10.30 -4.66
N THR A 255 29.07 -9.12 -4.59
CA THR A 255 28.79 -7.97 -5.46
C THR A 255 29.01 -8.27 -6.95
N ILE A 256 30.08 -8.99 -7.32
CA ILE A 256 30.38 -9.31 -8.72
C ILE A 256 29.29 -10.21 -9.32
N GLU A 257 28.83 -11.18 -8.55
CA GLU A 257 27.75 -12.08 -8.99
C GLU A 257 26.40 -11.39 -9.06
N ALA A 258 26.16 -10.45 -8.13
CA ALA A 258 24.97 -9.59 -8.18
C ALA A 258 24.91 -8.78 -9.48
N LEU A 259 26.02 -8.15 -9.87
CA LEU A 259 26.12 -7.43 -11.13
C LEU A 259 25.88 -8.34 -12.34
N ALA A 260 26.48 -9.51 -12.35
CA ALA A 260 26.29 -10.47 -13.46
C ALA A 260 24.84 -10.94 -13.58
N ALA A 261 24.19 -11.24 -12.47
CA ALA A 261 22.76 -11.62 -12.44
C ALA A 261 21.85 -10.50 -12.95
N LEU A 262 22.11 -9.25 -12.51
CA LEU A 262 21.35 -8.07 -12.91
C LEU A 262 21.58 -7.73 -14.39
N GLU A 263 22.81 -7.84 -14.89
CA GLU A 263 23.15 -7.60 -16.29
C GLU A 263 22.47 -8.62 -17.21
N SER A 264 22.36 -9.89 -16.79
CA SER A 264 21.65 -10.94 -17.54
C SER A 264 20.13 -10.72 -17.58
N ALA A 265 19.57 -10.00 -16.59
CA ALA A 265 18.17 -9.71 -16.44
C ALA A 265 17.80 -8.26 -16.82
N ARG A 266 18.66 -7.58 -17.58
CA ARG A 266 18.45 -6.17 -17.96
C ARG A 266 17.13 -5.98 -18.71
N PRO A 267 16.27 -5.02 -18.32
CA PRO A 267 15.05 -4.71 -19.05
C PRO A 267 15.31 -4.38 -20.51
N ASN A 268 14.45 -4.87 -21.39
CA ASN A 268 14.56 -4.58 -22.80
C ASN A 268 13.76 -3.30 -23.11
N LYS A 269 14.44 -2.24 -23.57
CA LYS A 269 13.84 -0.91 -23.88
C LYS A 269 12.64 -0.97 -24.84
N ARG A 270 12.49 -2.04 -25.62
CA ARG A 270 11.36 -2.21 -26.55
C ARG A 270 10.03 -2.54 -25.88
N THR A 271 10.06 -3.14 -24.70
CA THR A 271 8.83 -3.55 -23.97
C THR A 271 8.25 -2.41 -23.13
N GLU A 272 9.05 -1.43 -22.78
CA GLU A 272 8.62 -0.27 -21.95
C GLU A 272 7.80 0.76 -22.72
N GLN A 273 7.92 0.81 -24.04
CA GLN A 273 7.19 1.79 -24.88
C GLN A 273 5.71 1.45 -25.11
N ALA A 274 5.24 0.27 -24.73
CA ALA A 274 3.86 -0.17 -24.97
C ALA A 274 2.84 0.28 -23.92
N GLY A 275 3.26 0.89 -22.81
CA GLY A 275 2.39 1.28 -21.69
C GLY A 275 2.38 2.78 -21.38
N HIS A 276 2.28 3.64 -22.39
CA HIS A 276 2.34 5.10 -22.21
C HIS A 276 0.97 5.68 -21.81
N ASN A 277 0.46 5.39 -20.60
CA ASN A 277 -0.61 6.14 -19.98
C ASN A 277 -0.04 7.10 -18.93
N ALA A 278 -0.67 8.28 -18.76
CA ALA A 278 -0.25 9.31 -17.79
C ALA A 278 -0.09 8.76 -16.36
N ASP A 279 -0.86 7.72 -15.99
CA ASP A 279 -0.76 7.02 -14.70
C ASP A 279 0.58 6.29 -14.49
N PHE A 280 1.29 5.92 -15.56
CA PHE A 280 2.60 5.26 -15.48
C PHE A 280 3.69 6.19 -14.93
N TYR A 281 3.61 7.48 -15.21
CA TYR A 281 4.57 8.48 -14.71
C TYR A 281 4.39 8.80 -13.23
N LEU A 282 3.21 8.55 -12.68
CA LEU A 282 2.89 8.79 -11.26
C LEU A 282 3.17 7.56 -10.39
N SER A 283 3.27 6.36 -11.00
CA SER A 283 3.50 5.08 -10.31
C SER A 283 4.92 4.59 -10.57
N GLY A 284 5.91 5.13 -9.87
CA GLY A 284 7.33 4.82 -10.04
C GLY A 284 7.77 3.38 -9.67
N SER A 285 6.88 2.38 -9.70
CA SER A 285 7.14 1.03 -9.23
C SER A 285 6.64 -0.07 -10.18
N GLY A 286 7.23 -0.13 -11.37
CA GLY A 286 7.18 -1.36 -12.20
C GLY A 286 8.42 -2.22 -11.97
N ASP A 287 8.41 -3.46 -12.49
CA ASP A 287 9.52 -4.44 -12.42
C ASP A 287 10.89 -3.84 -12.82
N ALA A 288 10.88 -2.92 -13.79
CA ALA A 288 12.07 -2.18 -14.24
C ALA A 288 12.61 -1.23 -13.16
N GLY A 289 11.76 -0.60 -12.36
CA GLY A 289 12.17 0.28 -11.28
C GLY A 289 12.89 -0.45 -10.15
N ALA A 290 12.40 -1.62 -9.77
CA ALA A 290 13.05 -2.46 -8.75
C ALA A 290 14.40 -3.00 -9.23
N TRP A 291 14.52 -3.39 -10.50
CA TRP A 291 15.78 -3.81 -11.10
C TRP A 291 16.81 -2.68 -11.10
N GLU A 292 16.40 -1.48 -11.53
CA GLU A 292 17.28 -0.31 -11.61
C GLU A 292 17.83 0.06 -10.23
N GLU A 293 16.98 0.00 -9.19
CA GLU A 293 17.39 0.29 -7.82
C GLU A 293 18.52 -0.63 -7.36
N VAL A 294 18.30 -1.94 -7.48
CA VAL A 294 19.30 -2.94 -7.06
C VAL A 294 20.56 -2.87 -7.94
N TYR A 295 20.43 -2.53 -9.23
CA TYR A 295 21.58 -2.40 -10.11
C TYR A 295 22.47 -1.19 -9.74
N ILE A 296 21.84 -0.06 -9.37
CA ILE A 296 22.57 1.11 -8.85
C ILE A 296 23.27 0.76 -7.54
N GLU A 297 22.59 0.05 -6.61
CA GLU A 297 23.21 -0.41 -5.36
C GLU A 297 24.41 -1.34 -5.62
N ALA A 298 24.26 -2.26 -6.57
CA ALA A 298 25.35 -3.17 -6.95
C ALA A 298 26.56 -2.45 -7.55
N LEU A 299 26.33 -1.41 -8.35
CA LEU A 299 27.39 -0.57 -8.91
C LEU A 299 28.10 0.22 -7.80
N ASP A 300 27.35 0.82 -6.86
CA ASP A 300 27.93 1.50 -5.70
C ASP A 300 28.80 0.54 -4.86
N ALA A 301 28.27 -0.64 -4.55
CA ALA A 301 28.99 -1.67 -3.78
C ALA A 301 30.25 -2.20 -4.50
N ALA A 302 30.27 -2.14 -5.83
CA ALA A 302 31.42 -2.51 -6.65
C ALA A 302 32.45 -1.36 -6.84
N GLY A 303 32.20 -0.18 -6.27
CA GLY A 303 33.05 1.02 -6.49
C GLY A 303 32.93 1.63 -7.89
N ARG A 304 31.88 1.26 -8.66
CA ARG A 304 31.59 1.80 -10.01
C ARG A 304 30.71 3.05 -9.91
N GLU A 305 31.14 4.03 -9.10
CA GLU A 305 30.34 5.19 -8.71
C GLU A 305 29.92 6.06 -9.90
N GLU A 306 30.81 6.26 -10.88
CA GLU A 306 30.49 7.05 -12.08
C GLU A 306 29.29 6.45 -12.85
N GLN A 307 29.27 5.13 -13.01
CA GLN A 307 28.18 4.45 -13.72
C GLN A 307 26.87 4.50 -12.91
N ALA A 308 26.96 4.36 -11.59
CA ALA A 308 25.80 4.50 -10.72
C ALA A 308 25.20 5.92 -10.81
N GLN A 309 26.07 6.95 -10.85
CA GLN A 309 25.64 8.34 -11.01
C GLN A 309 25.01 8.61 -12.38
N GLN A 310 25.60 8.07 -13.45
CA GLN A 310 25.00 8.16 -14.79
C GLN A 310 23.59 7.57 -14.84
N LEU A 311 23.38 6.42 -14.19
CA LEU A 311 22.05 5.80 -14.13
C LEU A 311 21.07 6.60 -13.28
N ARG A 312 21.48 7.15 -12.12
CA ARG A 312 20.62 8.02 -11.31
C ARG A 312 20.15 9.22 -12.10
N TRP A 313 21.08 9.86 -12.82
CA TRP A 313 20.76 11.00 -13.66
C TRP A 313 19.84 10.64 -14.81
N ALA A 314 20.13 9.56 -15.55
CA ALA A 314 19.29 9.09 -16.66
C ALA A 314 17.86 8.73 -16.21
N ALA A 315 17.72 8.07 -15.06
CA ALA A 315 16.43 7.74 -14.48
C ALA A 315 15.64 8.99 -14.05
N PHE A 316 16.33 10.03 -13.58
CA PHE A 316 15.72 11.33 -13.32
C PHE A 316 15.25 12.00 -14.62
N GLU A 317 16.12 12.09 -15.63
CA GLU A 317 15.79 12.72 -16.93
C GLU A 317 14.58 12.03 -17.61
N GLU A 318 14.50 10.72 -17.51
CA GLU A 318 13.42 9.96 -18.17
C GLU A 318 12.06 10.12 -17.49
N ARG A 319 12.03 10.18 -16.13
CA ARG A 319 10.79 10.05 -15.35
C ARG A 319 10.59 11.15 -14.30
N LEU A 320 11.47 12.12 -14.19
CA LEU A 320 11.52 13.15 -13.14
C LEU A 320 11.48 12.56 -11.72
N SER A 321 12.21 11.46 -11.49
CA SER A 321 12.25 10.81 -10.18
C SER A 321 12.99 11.67 -9.13
N ALA A 322 12.23 12.28 -8.21
CA ALA A 322 12.79 13.06 -7.11
C ALA A 322 13.73 12.23 -6.21
N VAL A 323 13.43 10.93 -6.04
CA VAL A 323 14.28 10.01 -5.26
C VAL A 323 15.65 9.85 -5.92
N ARG A 324 15.69 9.65 -7.23
CA ARG A 324 16.93 9.50 -8.00
C ARG A 324 17.74 10.79 -8.03
N LEU A 325 17.06 11.93 -8.20
CA LEU A 325 17.75 13.23 -8.16
C LEU A 325 18.36 13.49 -6.78
N ARG A 326 17.64 13.28 -5.69
CA ARG A 326 18.21 13.43 -4.34
C ARG A 326 19.39 12.50 -4.09
N ALA A 327 19.29 11.24 -4.55
CA ALA A 327 20.40 10.28 -4.44
C ALA A 327 21.60 10.67 -5.28
N TYR A 328 21.37 11.29 -6.45
CA TYR A 328 22.42 11.83 -7.32
C TYR A 328 23.12 13.02 -6.67
N LEU A 329 22.36 14.04 -6.26
CA LEU A 329 22.89 15.26 -5.65
C LEU A 329 23.71 14.97 -4.37
N LYS A 330 23.22 14.05 -3.53
CA LYS A 330 23.90 13.67 -2.27
C LYS A 330 25.32 13.12 -2.49
N LYS A 331 25.63 12.63 -3.68
CA LYS A 331 26.94 12.03 -4.01
C LYS A 331 27.89 13.00 -4.72
N LEU A 332 27.42 14.21 -5.04
CA LEU A 332 28.21 15.23 -5.67
C LEU A 332 29.07 16.01 -4.62
N PRO A 333 30.22 16.51 -5.01
CA PRO A 333 30.96 17.48 -4.20
C PRO A 333 30.16 18.77 -3.96
N ASP A 334 30.54 19.51 -2.90
CA ASP A 334 29.96 20.81 -2.61
C ASP A 334 30.05 21.75 -3.82
N PHE A 335 28.99 22.49 -4.08
CA PHE A 335 28.75 23.40 -5.22
C PHE A 335 28.37 22.71 -6.55
N GLU A 336 28.85 21.51 -6.85
CA GLU A 336 28.44 20.77 -8.05
C GLU A 336 26.98 20.31 -7.93
N ASP A 337 26.51 20.04 -6.71
CA ASP A 337 25.12 19.70 -6.41
C ASP A 337 24.15 20.85 -6.76
N VAL A 338 24.55 22.11 -6.50
CA VAL A 338 23.77 23.30 -6.83
C VAL A 338 23.63 23.46 -8.35
N GLU A 339 24.72 23.31 -9.10
CA GLU A 339 24.69 23.39 -10.57
C GLU A 339 23.85 22.25 -11.17
N ALA A 340 23.99 21.06 -10.62
CA ALA A 340 23.21 19.89 -11.03
C ALA A 340 21.71 20.05 -10.72
N GLU A 341 21.36 20.62 -9.57
CA GLU A 341 19.98 20.94 -9.22
C GLU A 341 19.38 21.97 -10.19
N GLU A 342 20.12 23.04 -10.52
CA GLU A 342 19.68 24.03 -11.50
C GLU A 342 19.45 23.41 -12.89
N ARG A 343 20.31 22.50 -13.31
CA ARG A 343 20.15 21.74 -14.55
C ARG A 343 18.91 20.85 -14.49
N ALA A 344 18.67 20.16 -13.36
CA ALA A 344 17.52 19.32 -13.14
C ALA A 344 16.20 20.12 -13.21
N MET A 345 16.16 21.30 -12.59
CA MET A 345 15.01 22.17 -12.59
C MET A 345 14.69 22.72 -14.00
N ARG A 346 15.71 23.05 -14.80
CA ARG A 346 15.50 23.44 -16.21
C ARG A 346 14.91 22.27 -17.01
N HIS A 347 15.44 21.07 -16.85
CA HIS A 347 14.91 19.87 -17.49
C HIS A 347 13.44 19.62 -17.10
N ALA A 348 13.10 19.79 -15.82
CA ALA A 348 11.72 19.62 -15.34
C ALA A 348 10.75 20.61 -15.97
N LEU A 349 11.14 21.88 -16.18
CA LEU A 349 10.29 22.88 -16.83
C LEU A 349 10.02 22.54 -18.31
N GLU A 350 10.96 21.91 -18.99
CA GLU A 350 10.91 21.53 -20.40
C GLU A 350 10.40 20.09 -20.61
N PHE A 351 10.14 19.36 -19.53
CA PHE A 351 9.77 17.96 -19.61
C PHE A 351 8.48 17.75 -20.41
N ARG A 352 8.46 16.74 -21.29
CA ARG A 352 7.38 16.45 -22.25
C ARG A 352 5.97 16.37 -21.65
N SER A 353 5.83 15.88 -20.39
CA SER A 353 4.55 15.73 -19.70
C SER A 353 4.36 16.86 -18.68
N PHE A 354 3.41 17.75 -18.93
CA PHE A 354 3.06 18.81 -17.99
C PHE A 354 2.62 18.25 -16.63
N PRO A 355 1.76 17.21 -16.53
CA PRO A 355 1.39 16.65 -15.23
C PRO A 355 2.58 16.10 -14.44
N ALA A 356 3.49 15.38 -15.09
CA ALA A 356 4.67 14.84 -14.43
C ALA A 356 5.62 15.96 -13.95
N ALA A 357 5.80 17.00 -14.75
CA ALA A 357 6.59 18.18 -14.38
C ALA A 357 5.99 18.92 -13.19
N LEU A 358 4.67 19.11 -13.18
CA LEU A 358 3.95 19.77 -12.09
C LEU A 358 4.03 18.94 -10.80
N ASP A 359 3.85 17.61 -10.86
CA ASP A 359 3.94 16.73 -9.71
C ASP A 359 5.35 16.74 -9.10
N PHE A 360 6.37 16.66 -9.95
CA PHE A 360 7.76 16.76 -9.52
C PHE A 360 8.05 18.09 -8.82
N LEU A 361 7.70 19.24 -9.43
CA LEU A 361 7.93 20.57 -8.87
C LEU A 361 7.08 20.86 -7.62
N ARG A 362 5.93 20.23 -7.48
CA ARG A 362 5.11 20.25 -6.27
C ARG A 362 5.82 19.51 -5.11
N GLY A 363 6.43 18.36 -5.38
CA GLY A 363 7.17 17.54 -4.42
C GLY A 363 8.59 18.04 -4.12
N TRP A 364 9.14 18.91 -4.95
CA TRP A 364 10.40 19.62 -4.75
C TRP A 364 10.09 20.99 -4.15
N PRO A 365 10.85 21.51 -3.16
CA PRO A 365 10.50 22.74 -2.47
C PRO A 365 10.74 24.01 -3.32
N ASP A 366 10.20 24.08 -4.54
CA ASP A 366 10.35 25.19 -5.47
C ASP A 366 9.01 25.64 -6.06
N GLN A 367 8.29 26.43 -5.25
CA GLN A 367 6.99 27.00 -5.63
C GLN A 367 7.09 27.96 -6.85
N ALA A 368 8.22 28.68 -6.96
CA ALA A 368 8.40 29.64 -8.05
C ALA A 368 8.49 28.97 -9.41
N ARG A 369 9.23 27.83 -9.48
CA ARG A 369 9.32 27.06 -10.72
C ARG A 369 8.02 26.34 -11.05
N ALA A 370 7.29 25.83 -10.06
CA ALA A 370 5.95 25.28 -10.27
C ALA A 370 5.00 26.34 -10.88
N ALA A 371 4.99 27.56 -10.31
CA ALA A 371 4.21 28.65 -10.85
C ALA A 371 4.63 29.05 -12.28
N ARG A 372 5.95 29.12 -12.53
CA ARG A 372 6.48 29.40 -13.87
C ARG A 372 6.02 28.36 -14.89
N LEU A 373 6.08 27.06 -14.54
CA LEU A 373 5.56 25.98 -15.40
C LEU A 373 4.11 26.22 -15.78
N VAL A 374 3.25 26.50 -14.79
CA VAL A 374 1.82 26.76 -14.99
C VAL A 374 1.59 27.96 -15.92
N LEU A 375 2.31 29.06 -15.70
CA LEU A 375 2.16 30.27 -16.51
C LEU A 375 2.63 30.10 -17.96
N THR A 376 3.74 29.37 -18.15
CA THR A 376 4.31 29.19 -19.50
C THR A 376 3.62 28.11 -20.31
N ARG A 377 2.98 27.14 -19.66
CA ARG A 377 2.36 25.97 -20.31
C ARG A 377 0.86 25.83 -19.94
N ALA A 378 0.19 26.96 -19.72
CA ALA A 378 -1.22 26.99 -19.30
C ALA A 378 -2.17 26.23 -20.25
N ALA A 379 -1.87 26.20 -21.54
CA ALA A 379 -2.67 25.49 -22.54
C ALA A 379 -2.65 23.97 -22.41
N GLU A 380 -1.67 23.41 -21.66
CA GLU A 380 -1.52 21.97 -21.45
C GLU A 380 -2.20 21.47 -20.16
N ILE A 381 -2.85 22.35 -19.41
CA ILE A 381 -3.49 22.00 -18.13
C ILE A 381 -4.75 21.17 -18.42
N ASP A 382 -4.75 19.90 -18.04
CA ASP A 382 -5.92 19.04 -18.05
C ASP A 382 -6.70 19.17 -16.73
N GLY A 383 -7.83 19.87 -16.76
CA GLY A 383 -8.69 20.11 -15.60
C GLY A 383 -9.28 18.85 -14.96
N ASN A 384 -9.22 17.70 -15.64
CA ASN A 384 -9.67 16.43 -15.08
C ASN A 384 -8.71 15.87 -14.02
N LEU A 385 -7.44 16.28 -14.03
CA LEU A 385 -6.41 15.86 -13.07
C LEU A 385 -6.51 16.60 -11.73
N TYR A 386 -7.73 16.73 -11.19
CA TYR A 386 -8.02 17.50 -9.98
C TYR A 386 -7.19 17.06 -8.76
N TYR A 387 -6.85 15.77 -8.65
CA TYR A 387 -6.01 15.22 -7.57
C TYR A 387 -4.57 15.76 -7.58
N LEU A 388 -4.10 16.25 -8.72
CA LEU A 388 -2.82 16.93 -8.89
C LEU A 388 -2.97 18.46 -8.83
N LEU A 389 -3.97 19.00 -9.53
CA LEU A 389 -4.12 20.44 -9.71
C LEU A 389 -4.55 21.16 -8.43
N ASP A 390 -5.47 20.59 -7.63
CA ASP A 390 -5.97 21.24 -6.40
C ASP A 390 -4.85 21.35 -5.34
N PRO A 391 -4.09 20.30 -5.00
CA PRO A 391 -2.94 20.44 -4.11
C PRO A 391 -1.84 21.36 -4.64
N ALA A 392 -1.60 21.38 -5.96
CA ALA A 392 -0.62 22.29 -6.54
C ALA A 392 -1.07 23.75 -6.43
N ALA A 393 -2.36 24.05 -6.69
CA ALA A 393 -2.92 25.38 -6.53
C ALA A 393 -2.82 25.86 -5.09
N GLN A 394 -3.18 25.04 -4.10
CA GLN A 394 -3.06 25.36 -2.67
C GLN A 394 -1.61 25.65 -2.25
N LEU A 395 -0.64 24.89 -2.79
CA LEU A 395 0.77 25.08 -2.47
C LEU A 395 1.32 26.43 -2.94
N ILE A 396 0.88 26.90 -4.12
CA ILE A 396 1.47 28.09 -4.77
C ILE A 396 0.64 29.38 -4.58
N GLU A 397 -0.64 29.29 -4.13
CA GLU A 397 -1.56 30.43 -4.10
C GLU A 397 -1.07 31.64 -3.29
N GLY A 398 -0.37 31.40 -2.17
CA GLY A 398 0.08 32.47 -1.29
C GLY A 398 1.13 33.40 -1.92
N LYS A 399 1.98 32.88 -2.80
CA LYS A 399 3.05 33.64 -3.47
C LYS A 399 2.79 33.86 -4.96
N HIS A 400 2.01 32.99 -5.59
CA HIS A 400 1.78 32.98 -7.04
C HIS A 400 0.29 32.85 -7.37
N PRO A 401 -0.56 33.82 -6.95
CA PRO A 401 -2.01 33.72 -7.03
C PRO A 401 -2.53 33.55 -8.47
N LEU A 402 -1.86 34.13 -9.47
CA LEU A 402 -2.25 33.97 -10.88
C LEU A 402 -2.11 32.52 -11.34
N ALA A 403 -0.98 31.86 -11.03
CA ALA A 403 -0.77 30.47 -11.40
C ALA A 403 -1.78 29.54 -10.72
N ALA A 404 -2.04 29.74 -9.42
CA ALA A 404 -3.08 29.01 -8.69
C ALA A 404 -4.48 29.20 -9.31
N THR A 405 -4.79 30.43 -9.72
CA THR A 405 -6.05 30.77 -10.41
C THR A 405 -6.19 29.99 -11.72
N LEU A 406 -5.14 29.85 -12.52
CA LEU A 406 -5.19 29.11 -13.79
C LEU A 406 -5.47 27.62 -13.57
N LEU A 407 -4.84 27.00 -12.58
CA LEU A 407 -5.12 25.60 -12.22
C LEU A 407 -6.60 25.40 -11.82
N ARG A 408 -7.14 26.28 -10.98
CA ARG A 408 -8.54 26.23 -10.57
C ARG A 408 -9.51 26.45 -11.73
N ARG A 409 -9.22 27.41 -12.62
CA ARG A 409 -10.05 27.67 -13.81
C ARG A 409 -10.11 26.45 -14.72
N ALA A 410 -9.01 25.75 -14.92
CA ALA A 410 -9.00 24.53 -15.72
C ALA A 410 -9.92 23.45 -15.11
N MET A 411 -9.90 23.25 -13.79
CA MET A 411 -10.81 22.31 -13.10
C MET A 411 -12.28 22.71 -13.18
N ILE A 412 -12.58 24.02 -13.11
CA ILE A 412 -13.93 24.56 -13.28
C ILE A 412 -14.43 24.28 -14.69
N GLU A 413 -13.63 24.61 -15.70
CA GLU A 413 -13.99 24.43 -17.10
C GLU A 413 -14.19 22.97 -17.48
N ASP A 414 -13.31 22.07 -17.02
CA ASP A 414 -13.47 20.64 -17.23
C ASP A 414 -14.77 20.11 -16.59
N THR A 415 -15.05 20.51 -15.37
CA THR A 415 -16.28 20.12 -14.65
C THR A 415 -17.53 20.59 -15.39
N LEU A 416 -17.54 21.84 -15.87
CA LEU A 416 -18.70 22.40 -16.54
C LEU A 416 -18.83 21.92 -17.99
N ASN A 417 -17.75 21.82 -18.74
CA ASN A 417 -17.76 21.28 -20.12
C ASN A 417 -18.20 19.81 -20.13
N GLY A 418 -17.71 19.01 -19.19
CA GLY A 418 -18.05 17.59 -19.05
C GLY A 418 -19.39 17.31 -18.35
N ALA A 419 -20.15 18.34 -17.95
CA ALA A 419 -21.42 18.24 -17.21
C ALA A 419 -21.34 17.34 -15.96
N LYS A 420 -20.19 17.34 -15.26
CA LYS A 420 -19.89 16.50 -14.09
C LYS A 420 -20.60 17.04 -12.83
N SER A 421 -21.92 16.87 -12.74
CA SER A 421 -22.76 17.50 -11.69
C SER A 421 -22.35 17.15 -10.26
N SER A 422 -21.81 15.95 -10.01
CA SER A 422 -21.27 15.54 -8.70
C SER A 422 -20.08 16.41 -8.23
N ARG A 423 -19.41 17.10 -9.15
CA ARG A 423 -18.27 17.98 -8.86
C ARG A 423 -18.65 19.47 -8.78
N TYR A 424 -19.92 19.84 -8.95
CA TYR A 424 -20.35 21.25 -8.96
C TYR A 424 -20.01 22.00 -7.67
N LYS A 425 -20.11 21.34 -6.50
CA LYS A 425 -19.73 21.93 -5.23
C LYS A 425 -18.25 22.34 -5.20
N HIS A 426 -17.36 21.49 -5.71
CA HIS A 426 -15.92 21.77 -5.79
C HIS A 426 -15.62 22.89 -6.78
N ALA A 427 -16.25 22.86 -7.97
CA ALA A 427 -16.07 23.90 -8.97
C ALA A 427 -16.58 25.27 -8.47
N ALA A 428 -17.68 25.32 -7.71
CA ALA A 428 -18.19 26.54 -7.08
C ALA A 428 -17.21 27.10 -6.06
N ARG A 429 -16.64 26.25 -5.19
CA ARG A 429 -15.58 26.62 -4.25
C ARG A 429 -14.38 27.21 -5.00
N HIS A 430 -13.88 26.56 -6.04
CA HIS A 430 -12.75 27.04 -6.83
C HIS A 430 -13.04 28.41 -7.49
N LEU A 431 -14.29 28.66 -7.92
CA LEU A 431 -14.64 29.96 -8.48
C LEU A 431 -14.56 31.07 -7.45
N LEU A 432 -15.01 30.83 -6.20
CA LEU A 432 -14.90 31.76 -5.09
C LEU A 432 -13.45 31.97 -4.63
N GLU A 433 -12.64 30.92 -4.63
CA GLU A 433 -11.19 31.00 -4.37
C GLU A 433 -10.50 31.87 -5.44
N CYS A 434 -10.85 31.71 -6.73
CA CYS A 434 -10.36 32.58 -7.79
C CYS A 434 -10.79 34.04 -7.59
N LEU A 435 -12.01 34.31 -7.10
CA LEU A 435 -12.49 35.65 -6.78
C LEU A 435 -11.66 36.26 -5.64
N SER A 436 -11.44 35.50 -4.58
CA SER A 436 -10.63 35.92 -3.42
C SER A 436 -9.20 36.28 -3.82
N LEU A 437 -8.58 35.47 -4.68
CA LEU A 437 -7.21 35.70 -5.16
C LEU A 437 -7.09 36.87 -6.13
N ALA A 438 -8.19 37.27 -6.82
CA ALA A 438 -8.16 38.31 -7.86
C ALA A 438 -7.61 39.64 -7.36
N SER A 439 -7.90 40.02 -6.10
CA SER A 439 -7.38 41.26 -5.49
C SER A 439 -5.87 41.23 -5.24
N SER A 440 -5.27 40.05 -5.16
CA SER A 440 -3.83 39.86 -4.96
C SER A 440 -3.04 39.77 -6.26
N ILE A 441 -3.73 39.73 -7.41
CA ILE A 441 -3.10 39.64 -8.74
C ILE A 441 -2.98 41.05 -9.29
N GLN A 442 -1.77 41.59 -9.33
CA GLN A 442 -1.51 42.94 -9.84
C GLN A 442 -1.58 43.03 -11.36
N ASP A 443 -1.13 41.99 -12.04
CA ASP A 443 -1.13 41.93 -13.52
C ASP A 443 -1.50 40.52 -13.98
N PHE A 444 -2.53 40.42 -14.79
CA PHE A 444 -2.96 39.16 -15.41
C PHE A 444 -2.19 38.82 -16.71
N GLY A 445 -1.38 39.77 -17.20
CA GLY A 445 -0.62 39.61 -18.45
C GLY A 445 -1.53 39.29 -19.64
N THR A 446 -1.29 38.15 -20.27
CA THR A 446 -2.11 37.66 -21.41
C THR A 446 -3.35 36.89 -20.97
N PHE A 447 -3.54 36.66 -19.66
CA PHE A 447 -4.67 35.90 -19.17
C PHE A 447 -5.88 36.79 -18.84
N GLU A 448 -7.08 36.21 -18.91
CA GLU A 448 -8.32 36.92 -18.59
C GLU A 448 -8.34 37.37 -17.13
N THR A 449 -8.88 38.55 -16.85
CA THR A 449 -9.23 38.97 -15.47
C THR A 449 -10.29 38.03 -14.89
N HIS A 450 -10.50 38.08 -13.57
CA HIS A 450 -11.56 37.28 -12.98
C HIS A 450 -12.94 37.62 -13.48
N GLU A 451 -13.23 38.90 -13.69
CA GLU A 451 -14.51 39.39 -14.20
C GLU A 451 -14.79 38.91 -15.63
N THR A 452 -13.79 38.99 -16.51
CA THR A 452 -13.90 38.49 -17.88
C THR A 452 -14.13 36.97 -17.87
N PHE A 453 -13.39 36.22 -17.10
CA PHE A 453 -13.55 34.77 -16.95
C PHE A 453 -14.96 34.42 -16.45
N ALA A 454 -15.42 35.04 -15.36
CA ALA A 454 -16.74 34.78 -14.77
C ALA A 454 -17.88 35.13 -15.75
N SER A 455 -17.76 36.22 -16.49
CA SER A 455 -18.73 36.64 -17.51
C SER A 455 -18.79 35.62 -18.65
N ARG A 456 -17.64 35.17 -19.17
CA ARG A 456 -17.55 34.13 -20.19
C ARG A 456 -18.11 32.80 -19.68
N LEU A 457 -17.81 32.43 -18.46
CA LEU A 457 -18.30 31.19 -17.82
C LEU A 457 -19.84 31.24 -17.71
N HIS A 458 -20.39 32.36 -17.27
CA HIS A 458 -21.83 32.57 -17.16
C HIS A 458 -22.51 32.55 -18.52
N ALA A 459 -21.97 33.22 -19.52
CA ALA A 459 -22.49 33.21 -20.89
C ALA A 459 -22.57 31.79 -21.46
N LYS A 460 -21.53 30.98 -21.24
CA LYS A 460 -21.45 29.62 -21.78
C LYS A 460 -22.27 28.61 -20.97
N HIS A 461 -22.33 28.75 -19.64
CA HIS A 461 -22.87 27.74 -18.71
C HIS A 461 -24.00 28.28 -17.80
N GLY A 462 -24.61 29.42 -18.12
CA GLY A 462 -25.69 30.04 -17.31
C GLY A 462 -26.90 29.12 -17.06
N ARG A 463 -27.16 28.17 -17.98
CA ARG A 463 -28.25 27.20 -17.85
C ARG A 463 -27.95 26.08 -16.83
N LYS A 464 -26.73 25.96 -16.30
CA LYS A 464 -26.36 24.97 -15.26
C LYS A 464 -26.77 25.48 -13.87
N THR A 465 -28.08 25.55 -13.62
CA THR A 465 -28.66 26.12 -12.41
C THR A 465 -28.12 25.51 -11.12
N GLY A 466 -27.87 24.19 -11.10
CA GLY A 466 -27.29 23.49 -9.94
C GLY A 466 -25.89 23.97 -9.58
N PHE A 467 -25.04 24.33 -10.57
CA PHE A 467 -23.73 24.92 -10.29
C PHE A 467 -23.86 26.33 -9.72
N TRP A 468 -24.68 27.19 -10.34
CA TRP A 468 -24.85 28.58 -9.88
C TRP A 468 -25.54 28.66 -8.50
N ALA A 469 -26.41 27.72 -8.15
CA ALA A 469 -26.98 27.59 -6.83
C ALA A 469 -25.90 27.31 -5.77
N GLN A 470 -24.94 26.41 -6.07
CA GLN A 470 -23.79 26.12 -5.19
C GLN A 470 -22.88 27.35 -5.00
N VAL A 471 -22.67 28.14 -6.09
CA VAL A 471 -21.89 29.39 -6.00
C VAL A 471 -22.59 30.39 -5.05
N ALA A 472 -23.92 30.58 -5.21
CA ALA A 472 -24.70 31.51 -4.39
C ALA A 472 -24.79 31.05 -2.90
N GLU A 473 -24.86 29.76 -2.65
CA GLU A 473 -24.86 29.20 -1.29
C GLU A 473 -23.49 29.40 -0.60
N SER A 474 -22.41 29.05 -1.29
CA SER A 474 -21.04 29.15 -0.75
C SER A 474 -20.55 30.58 -0.60
N SER A 475 -21.16 31.57 -1.29
CA SER A 475 -20.84 32.99 -1.10
C SER A 475 -21.50 33.62 0.13
N ARG A 476 -22.46 32.92 0.80
CA ARG A 476 -23.18 33.41 1.99
C ARG A 476 -22.63 32.80 3.28
N SER A 477 -21.82 31.74 3.20
CA SER A 477 -21.13 31.10 4.33
C SER A 477 -19.73 31.68 4.53
#